data_20c2923c1d6df0eefbc0a4e1246ff74c
#
_entry.id   20c2923c1d6df0eefbc0a4e1246ff74c
#
_cell.length_a   1.000
_cell.length_b   1.000
_cell.length_c   1.000
_cell.angle_alpha   90.00
_cell.angle_beta   90.00
_cell.angle_gamma   90.00
#
_symmetry.space_group_name_H-M   'P 1'
#
loop_
_entity.id
_entity.type
_entity.pdbx_description
1 polymer ?
#
loop_
_entity_poly.entity_id
_entity_poly.type
_entity_poly.pdbx_seq_one_letter_code
_entity_poly.pdbx_strand_id
1 'polypeptide(L)'
;MHNPETPSLWMQRHAALVMSGISLLDLACGHGRHARFFAERGARVTAVDRDETALQSLQATQNVTTQCRDLENDVWPYATASFDAVIVCNYLWRPTFSPLLATIKPGGVLLYETFMDGNEQYGKPSRPDFLLRSNELLALTQDAFRMVAYKEGDELDAAGQPFAVKQRIAAIKQ
;
A
#
# COMPACT_ATOMS: atom_id res chain seq x y z
N MET A 1 -10.73 10.84 15.74
CA MET A 1 -9.39 11.26 15.27
C MET A 1 -8.67 10.02 14.74
N HIS A 2 -8.26 10.03 13.49
CA HIS A 2 -7.47 8.93 12.93
C HIS A 2 -6.04 9.05 13.50
N ASN A 3 -5.61 8.06 14.30
CA ASN A 3 -4.24 8.04 14.82
C ASN A 3 -3.29 7.69 13.65
N PRO A 4 -2.35 8.56 13.27
CA PRO A 4 -1.44 8.32 12.16
C PRO A 4 -0.52 7.11 12.37
N GLU A 5 -0.34 6.66 13.61
CA GLU A 5 0.46 5.49 13.98
C GLU A 5 -0.31 4.16 13.83
N THR A 6 -1.64 4.21 13.73
CA THR A 6 -2.45 2.98 13.63
C THR A 6 -2.48 2.50 12.19
N PRO A 7 -2.21 1.22 11.91
CA PRO A 7 -2.39 0.63 10.59
C PRO A 7 -3.83 0.79 10.12
N SER A 8 -4.02 0.92 8.81
CA SER A 8 -5.37 1.04 8.26
C SER A 8 -6.20 -0.22 8.56
N LEU A 9 -7.51 -0.05 8.69
CA LEU A 9 -8.42 -1.17 8.92
C LEU A 9 -8.39 -2.18 7.76
N TRP A 10 -8.12 -1.72 6.54
CA TRP A 10 -7.97 -2.61 5.39
C TRP A 10 -6.76 -3.53 5.54
N MET A 11 -5.60 -2.97 5.89
CA MET A 11 -4.39 -3.75 6.13
C MET A 11 -4.56 -4.74 7.30
N GLN A 12 -5.19 -4.30 8.41
CA GLN A 12 -5.47 -5.16 9.55
C GLN A 12 -6.41 -6.32 9.19
N ARG A 13 -7.50 -6.04 8.46
CA ARG A 13 -8.49 -7.05 8.03
C ARG A 13 -7.91 -8.14 7.16
N HIS A 14 -6.97 -7.78 6.29
CA HIS A 14 -6.36 -8.71 5.34
C HIS A 14 -4.95 -9.18 5.76
N ALA A 15 -4.53 -8.87 6.99
CA ALA A 15 -3.20 -9.22 7.50
C ALA A 15 -2.90 -10.73 7.45
N ALA A 16 -3.91 -11.59 7.59
CA ALA A 16 -3.75 -13.04 7.52
C ALA A 16 -3.26 -13.56 6.15
N LEU A 17 -3.38 -12.76 5.08
CA LEU A 17 -2.83 -13.10 3.77
C LEU A 17 -1.30 -12.98 3.76
N VAL A 18 -0.72 -12.19 4.65
CA VAL A 18 0.73 -11.96 4.79
C VAL A 18 1.25 -12.85 5.89
N MET A 19 1.82 -14.00 5.52
CA MET A 19 2.34 -14.99 6.47
C MET A 19 3.64 -14.52 7.13
N SER A 20 3.97 -15.12 8.27
CA SER A 20 5.28 -14.92 8.91
C SER A 20 6.42 -15.44 8.02
N GLY A 21 7.58 -14.78 8.08
CA GLY A 21 8.80 -15.18 7.36
C GLY A 21 8.89 -14.77 5.91
N ILE A 22 7.81 -14.23 5.32
CA ILE A 22 7.82 -13.81 3.91
C ILE A 22 8.50 -12.45 3.70
N SER A 23 8.92 -12.19 2.46
CA SER A 23 9.42 -10.87 2.03
C SER A 23 8.24 -9.95 1.67
N LEU A 24 8.20 -8.76 2.28
CA LEU A 24 7.17 -7.77 2.06
C LEU A 24 7.79 -6.42 1.66
N LEU A 25 7.24 -5.78 0.64
CA LEU A 25 7.55 -4.41 0.26
C LEU A 25 6.44 -3.47 0.75
N ASP A 26 6.78 -2.50 1.61
CA ASP A 26 5.90 -1.38 1.99
C ASP A 26 6.29 -0.15 1.17
N LEU A 27 5.48 0.15 0.14
CA LEU A 27 5.75 1.17 -0.85
C LEU A 27 5.22 2.53 -0.40
N ALA A 28 6.07 3.57 -0.43
CA ALA A 28 5.76 4.91 0.09
C ALA A 28 5.29 4.82 1.55
N CYS A 29 6.12 4.19 2.38
CA CYS A 29 5.75 3.75 3.73
C CYS A 29 5.56 4.89 4.73
N GLY A 30 6.04 6.12 4.42
CA GLY A 30 6.07 7.25 5.34
C GLY A 30 6.78 6.89 6.65
N HIS A 31 6.16 7.20 7.79
CA HIS A 31 6.68 6.83 9.11
C HIS A 31 6.57 5.33 9.44
N GLY A 32 6.12 4.48 8.51
CA GLY A 32 6.19 3.03 8.59
C GLY A 32 5.20 2.35 9.54
N ARG A 33 4.00 2.90 9.73
CA ARG A 33 2.96 2.27 10.57
C ARG A 33 2.61 0.85 10.12
N HIS A 34 2.57 0.61 8.80
CA HIS A 34 2.30 -0.71 8.24
C HIS A 34 3.55 -1.59 8.25
N ALA A 35 4.73 -1.01 8.00
CA ALA A 35 5.99 -1.73 8.12
C ALA A 35 6.17 -2.34 9.49
N ARG A 36 5.96 -1.56 10.58
CA ARG A 36 5.99 -2.07 11.96
C ARG A 36 4.96 -3.16 12.18
N PHE A 37 3.72 -2.93 11.78
CA PHE A 37 2.62 -3.88 11.97
C PHE A 37 2.90 -5.25 11.35
N PHE A 38 3.41 -5.30 10.13
CA PHE A 38 3.73 -6.58 9.46
C PHE A 38 5.03 -7.18 9.95
N ALA A 39 6.02 -6.37 10.33
CA ALA A 39 7.27 -6.85 10.95
C ALA A 39 7.04 -7.54 12.30
N GLU A 40 6.16 -6.99 13.15
CA GLU A 40 5.73 -7.60 14.41
C GLU A 40 5.00 -8.93 14.20
N ARG A 41 4.39 -9.15 13.05
CA ARG A 41 3.77 -10.41 12.63
C ARG A 41 4.76 -11.38 11.97
N GLY A 42 6.03 -11.02 11.92
CA GLY A 42 7.13 -11.86 11.45
C GLY A 42 7.48 -11.71 9.97
N ALA A 43 6.89 -10.77 9.22
CA ALA A 43 7.32 -10.49 7.86
C ALA A 43 8.69 -9.80 7.85
N ARG A 44 9.51 -10.07 6.82
CA ARG A 44 10.74 -9.30 6.53
C ARG A 44 10.36 -8.15 5.61
N VAL A 45 10.32 -6.94 6.16
CA VAL A 45 9.80 -5.77 5.48
C VAL A 45 10.92 -4.94 4.87
N THR A 46 10.81 -4.63 3.57
CA THR A 46 11.54 -3.55 2.92
C THR A 46 10.60 -2.34 2.88
N ALA A 47 10.92 -1.31 3.64
CA ALA A 47 10.16 -0.06 3.74
C ALA A 47 10.83 1.01 2.88
N VAL A 48 10.15 1.50 1.84
CA VAL A 48 10.70 2.49 0.92
C VAL A 48 9.89 3.77 0.94
N ASP A 49 10.59 4.89 1.07
CA ASP A 49 10.03 6.24 0.95
C ASP A 49 11.11 7.21 0.47
N ARG A 50 10.71 8.36 -0.06
CA ARG A 50 11.63 9.45 -0.41
C ARG A 50 11.99 10.34 0.78
N ASP A 51 11.19 10.31 1.85
CA ASP A 51 11.40 11.08 3.06
C ASP A 51 12.33 10.34 4.03
N GLU A 52 13.61 10.69 3.99
CA GLU A 52 14.64 10.13 4.86
C GLU A 52 14.32 10.34 6.34
N THR A 53 13.72 11.49 6.70
CA THR A 53 13.35 11.79 8.09
C THR A 53 12.26 10.83 8.58
N ALA A 54 11.27 10.54 7.75
CA ALA A 54 10.24 9.56 8.08
C ALA A 54 10.84 8.17 8.29
N LEU A 55 11.78 7.76 7.44
CA LEU A 55 12.46 6.45 7.54
C LEU A 55 13.33 6.29 8.79
N GLN A 56 13.88 7.38 9.36
CA GLN A 56 14.66 7.33 10.61
C GLN A 56 13.87 6.69 11.75
N SER A 57 12.56 6.88 11.79
CA SER A 57 11.69 6.27 12.81
C SER A 57 11.66 4.74 12.76
N LEU A 58 12.10 4.13 11.66
CA LEU A 58 12.11 2.68 11.43
C LEU A 58 13.46 2.01 11.64
N GLN A 59 14.57 2.76 11.77
CA GLN A 59 15.93 2.22 11.80
C GLN A 59 16.20 1.17 12.91
N ALA A 60 15.48 1.28 14.05
CA ALA A 60 15.59 0.34 15.15
C ALA A 60 14.50 -0.75 15.15
N THR A 61 13.66 -0.80 14.11
CA THR A 61 12.55 -1.76 14.06
C THR A 61 13.07 -3.11 13.56
N GLN A 62 12.92 -4.13 14.37
CA GLN A 62 13.31 -5.50 14.00
C GLN A 62 12.56 -5.96 12.74
N ASN A 63 13.23 -6.70 11.85
CA ASN A 63 12.69 -7.21 10.59
C ASN A 63 12.31 -6.12 9.58
N VAL A 64 12.73 -4.86 9.76
CA VAL A 64 12.53 -3.78 8.80
C VAL A 64 13.87 -3.32 8.23
N THR A 65 13.96 -3.25 6.92
CA THR A 65 15.06 -2.62 6.17
C THR A 65 14.50 -1.40 5.46
N THR A 66 15.09 -0.23 5.69
CA THR A 66 14.65 1.02 5.06
C THR A 66 15.44 1.33 3.79
N GLN A 67 14.78 1.92 2.81
CA GLN A 67 15.39 2.40 1.57
C GLN A 67 14.86 3.82 1.25
N CYS A 68 15.76 4.80 1.23
CA CYS A 68 15.42 6.15 0.77
C CYS A 68 15.49 6.20 -0.76
N ARG A 69 14.33 6.36 -1.43
CA ARG A 69 14.24 6.42 -2.89
C ARG A 69 13.06 7.26 -3.36
N ASP A 70 13.27 8.02 -4.41
CA ASP A 70 12.19 8.72 -5.11
C ASP A 70 11.67 7.84 -6.27
N LEU A 71 10.63 7.07 -6.00
CA LEU A 71 10.03 6.13 -6.96
C LEU A 71 9.34 6.83 -8.15
N GLU A 72 9.19 8.14 -8.11
CA GLU A 72 8.59 8.93 -9.19
C GLU A 72 9.66 9.37 -10.22
N ASN A 73 10.90 9.53 -9.79
CA ASN A 73 12.00 10.02 -10.62
C ASN A 73 13.14 9.01 -10.82
N ASP A 74 13.27 8.03 -9.91
CA ASP A 74 14.30 7.00 -9.99
C ASP A 74 13.88 5.85 -10.93
N VAL A 75 14.86 5.12 -11.42
CA VAL A 75 14.60 3.83 -12.07
C VAL A 75 14.03 2.86 -11.04
N TRP A 76 12.99 2.11 -11.42
CA TRP A 76 12.37 1.11 -10.54
C TRP A 76 13.42 0.11 -10.03
N PRO A 77 13.64 0.01 -8.71
CA PRO A 77 14.82 -0.68 -8.17
C PRO A 77 14.63 -2.19 -7.94
N TYR A 78 13.42 -2.70 -8.13
CA TYR A 78 13.09 -4.08 -7.77
C TYR A 78 12.96 -4.99 -8.98
N ALA A 79 13.53 -6.20 -8.88
CA ALA A 79 13.39 -7.22 -9.91
C ALA A 79 11.96 -7.80 -9.95
N THR A 80 11.59 -8.34 -11.10
CA THR A 80 10.36 -9.14 -11.26
C THR A 80 10.36 -10.30 -10.28
N ALA A 81 9.20 -10.61 -9.69
CA ALA A 81 8.98 -11.71 -8.75
C ALA A 81 9.96 -11.74 -7.57
N SER A 82 10.24 -10.57 -6.96
CA SER A 82 11.20 -10.44 -5.85
C SER A 82 10.56 -10.43 -4.47
N PHE A 83 9.27 -10.09 -4.36
CA PHE A 83 8.56 -10.04 -3.07
C PHE A 83 7.36 -11.00 -3.01
N ASP A 84 7.14 -11.57 -1.83
CA ASP A 84 5.98 -12.42 -1.55
C ASP A 84 4.72 -11.59 -1.28
N ALA A 85 4.89 -10.34 -0.82
CA ALA A 85 3.79 -9.40 -0.65
C ALA A 85 4.22 -7.97 -0.97
N VAL A 86 3.30 -7.17 -1.49
CA VAL A 86 3.45 -5.72 -1.66
C VAL A 86 2.25 -5.02 -1.04
N ILE A 87 2.52 -4.01 -0.23
CA ILE A 87 1.48 -3.14 0.34
C ILE A 87 1.71 -1.70 -0.09
N VAL A 88 0.62 -1.01 -0.37
CA VAL A 88 0.60 0.41 -0.76
C VAL A 88 -0.55 1.11 -0.03
N CYS A 89 -0.26 2.20 0.66
CA CYS A 89 -1.28 2.96 1.37
C CYS A 89 -1.13 4.46 1.12
N ASN A 90 -2.20 5.09 0.65
CA ASN A 90 -2.26 6.54 0.41
C ASN A 90 -1.20 7.06 -0.58
N TYR A 91 -0.80 6.25 -1.53
CA TYR A 91 0.15 6.60 -2.58
C TYR A 91 -0.43 6.22 -3.94
N LEU A 92 -0.24 7.07 -4.93
CA LEU A 92 -0.63 6.85 -6.32
C LEU A 92 0.37 7.51 -7.27
N TRP A 93 1.07 6.69 -8.04
CA TRP A 93 1.88 7.11 -9.18
C TRP A 93 1.72 6.09 -10.30
N ARG A 94 0.90 6.38 -11.30
CA ARG A 94 0.50 5.43 -12.36
C ARG A 94 1.66 4.79 -13.12
N PRO A 95 2.77 5.51 -13.43
CA PRO A 95 3.91 4.89 -14.08
C PRO A 95 4.53 3.71 -13.32
N THR A 96 4.35 3.63 -11.99
CA THR A 96 4.86 2.51 -11.18
C THR A 96 3.94 1.29 -11.15
N PHE A 97 2.72 1.34 -11.65
CA PHE A 97 1.79 0.20 -11.56
C PHE A 97 2.34 -1.07 -12.20
N SER A 98 2.77 -0.99 -13.46
CA SER A 98 3.28 -2.18 -14.17
C SER A 98 4.51 -2.80 -13.47
N PRO A 99 5.59 -2.07 -13.17
CA PRO A 99 6.72 -2.64 -12.47
C PRO A 99 6.41 -3.09 -11.04
N LEU A 100 5.50 -2.41 -10.32
CA LEU A 100 5.04 -2.82 -8.99
C LEU A 100 4.36 -4.20 -9.05
N LEU A 101 3.40 -4.39 -9.95
CA LEU A 101 2.71 -5.67 -10.11
C LEU A 101 3.65 -6.78 -10.57
N ALA A 102 4.64 -6.45 -11.42
CA ALA A 102 5.66 -7.40 -11.85
C ALA A 102 6.55 -7.86 -10.68
N THR A 103 6.80 -7.00 -9.70
CA THR A 103 7.64 -7.27 -8.53
C THR A 103 7.06 -8.38 -7.63
N ILE A 104 5.75 -8.59 -7.64
CA ILE A 104 5.07 -9.61 -6.85
C ILE A 104 5.31 -10.98 -7.47
N LYS A 105 5.70 -11.97 -6.64
CA LYS A 105 5.85 -13.38 -7.05
C LYS A 105 4.50 -14.01 -7.42
N PRO A 106 4.47 -15.04 -8.28
CA PRO A 106 3.29 -15.91 -8.40
C PRO A 106 2.88 -16.43 -7.01
N GLY A 107 1.58 -16.41 -6.71
CA GLY A 107 1.04 -16.71 -5.38
C GLY A 107 1.20 -15.57 -4.36
N GLY A 108 1.91 -14.51 -4.70
CA GLY A 108 2.15 -13.37 -3.80
C GLY A 108 0.94 -12.45 -3.65
N VAL A 109 0.96 -11.65 -2.59
CA VAL A 109 -0.18 -10.83 -2.14
C VAL A 109 0.01 -9.36 -2.51
N LEU A 110 -1.05 -8.74 -3.00
CA LEU A 110 -1.18 -7.29 -3.14
C LEU A 110 -2.24 -6.77 -2.17
N LEU A 111 -1.86 -5.86 -1.27
CA LEU A 111 -2.79 -5.03 -0.49
C LEU A 111 -2.58 -3.57 -0.89
N TYR A 112 -3.57 -2.99 -1.55
CA TYR A 112 -3.49 -1.62 -2.01
C TYR A 112 -4.72 -0.83 -1.54
N GLU A 113 -4.52 0.32 -0.93
CA GLU A 113 -5.57 1.30 -0.69
C GLU A 113 -5.06 2.72 -0.94
N THR A 114 -5.84 3.52 -1.66
CA THR A 114 -5.55 4.94 -1.82
C THR A 114 -6.81 5.71 -2.17
N PHE A 115 -6.67 7.01 -2.25
CA PHE A 115 -7.77 7.93 -2.54
C PHE A 115 -8.25 7.80 -3.99
N MET A 116 -9.52 8.09 -4.21
CA MET A 116 -10.16 8.07 -5.52
C MET A 116 -11.00 9.32 -5.77
N ASP A 117 -11.50 9.46 -6.98
CA ASP A 117 -12.40 10.54 -7.39
C ASP A 117 -13.53 10.71 -6.36
N GLY A 118 -13.83 11.95 -6.04
CA GLY A 118 -14.75 12.34 -4.96
C GLY A 118 -14.04 12.71 -3.64
N ASN A 119 -12.76 12.35 -3.46
CA ASN A 119 -12.02 12.72 -2.24
C ASN A 119 -11.72 14.22 -2.14
N GLU A 120 -11.71 14.95 -3.27
CA GLU A 120 -11.43 16.38 -3.33
C GLU A 120 -12.39 17.22 -2.47
N GLN A 121 -13.60 16.73 -2.21
CA GLN A 121 -14.57 17.37 -1.32
C GLN A 121 -14.16 17.32 0.15
N TYR A 122 -13.27 16.39 0.53
CA TYR A 122 -12.80 16.20 1.91
C TYR A 122 -11.39 16.76 2.15
N GLY A 123 -10.68 17.17 1.08
CA GLY A 123 -9.35 17.75 1.21
C GLY A 123 -8.31 17.15 0.28
N LYS A 124 -7.11 16.95 0.78
CA LYS A 124 -5.99 16.40 0.00
C LYS A 124 -5.90 14.88 0.14
N PRO A 125 -5.48 14.18 -0.96
CA PRO A 125 -5.22 14.70 -2.29
C PRO A 125 -6.51 15.13 -2.98
N SER A 126 -6.41 16.19 -3.81
CA SER A 126 -7.55 16.77 -4.55
C SER A 126 -7.27 16.87 -6.06
N ARG A 127 -6.04 16.59 -6.49
CA ARG A 127 -5.68 16.61 -7.92
C ARG A 127 -6.02 15.27 -8.55
N PRO A 128 -6.64 15.24 -9.75
CA PRO A 128 -7.00 13.99 -10.44
C PRO A 128 -5.83 13.03 -10.67
N ASP A 129 -4.60 13.55 -10.81
CA ASP A 129 -3.39 12.71 -10.97
C ASP A 129 -3.14 11.77 -9.77
N PHE A 130 -3.60 12.18 -8.57
CA PHE A 130 -3.45 11.47 -7.31
C PHE A 130 -4.73 10.80 -6.81
N LEU A 131 -5.76 10.75 -7.66
CA LEU A 131 -7.04 10.10 -7.38
C LEU A 131 -7.26 8.96 -8.37
N LEU A 132 -7.61 7.78 -7.86
CA LEU A 132 -8.02 6.65 -8.70
C LEU A 132 -9.39 6.94 -9.31
N ARG A 133 -9.59 6.49 -10.54
CA ARG A 133 -10.92 6.43 -11.14
C ARG A 133 -11.68 5.22 -10.60
N SER A 134 -13.02 5.25 -10.67
CA SER A 134 -13.83 4.09 -10.28
C SER A 134 -13.34 2.81 -10.98
N ASN A 135 -13.24 1.73 -10.22
CA ASN A 135 -12.77 0.41 -10.66
C ASN A 135 -11.31 0.35 -11.19
N GLU A 136 -10.49 1.39 -11.02
CA GLU A 136 -9.14 1.42 -11.61
C GLU A 136 -8.25 0.30 -11.06
N LEU A 137 -8.26 0.02 -9.75
CA LEU A 137 -7.48 -1.09 -9.18
C LEU A 137 -7.98 -2.46 -9.67
N LEU A 138 -9.28 -2.63 -9.89
CA LEU A 138 -9.82 -3.86 -10.49
C LEU A 138 -9.31 -4.04 -11.91
N ALA A 139 -9.42 -3.02 -12.74
CA ALA A 139 -8.97 -3.06 -14.13
C ALA A 139 -7.46 -3.38 -14.24
N LEU A 140 -6.65 -2.86 -13.31
CA LEU A 140 -5.20 -3.10 -13.29
C LEU A 140 -4.82 -4.52 -12.90
N THR A 141 -5.66 -5.24 -12.17
CA THR A 141 -5.30 -6.52 -11.56
C THR A 141 -6.07 -7.72 -12.11
N GLN A 142 -7.19 -7.51 -12.81
CA GLN A 142 -8.12 -8.56 -13.23
C GLN A 142 -7.49 -9.70 -14.03
N ASP A 143 -6.48 -9.42 -14.87
CA ASP A 143 -5.90 -10.41 -15.77
C ASP A 143 -4.81 -11.29 -15.13
N ALA A 144 -4.22 -10.81 -14.04
CA ALA A 144 -3.06 -11.47 -13.41
C ALA A 144 -3.24 -11.79 -11.92
N PHE A 145 -4.36 -11.37 -11.33
CA PHE A 145 -4.61 -11.56 -9.90
C PHE A 145 -6.00 -12.15 -9.66
N ARG A 146 -6.06 -13.09 -8.73
CA ARG A 146 -7.32 -13.54 -8.14
C ARG A 146 -7.73 -12.56 -7.04
N MET A 147 -8.87 -11.93 -7.21
CA MET A 147 -9.44 -11.02 -6.22
C MET A 147 -9.85 -11.75 -4.94
N VAL A 148 -9.41 -11.26 -3.79
CA VAL A 148 -9.85 -11.70 -2.46
C VAL A 148 -10.92 -10.76 -1.92
N ALA A 149 -10.68 -9.46 -2.02
CA ALA A 149 -11.63 -8.42 -1.62
C ALA A 149 -11.39 -7.13 -2.41
N TYR A 150 -12.48 -6.41 -2.65
CA TYR A 150 -12.46 -5.09 -3.25
C TYR A 150 -13.51 -4.20 -2.58
N LYS A 151 -13.18 -2.93 -2.40
CA LYS A 151 -14.11 -1.91 -1.92
C LYS A 151 -13.71 -0.55 -2.49
N GLU A 152 -14.70 0.22 -2.94
CA GLU A 152 -14.55 1.65 -3.20
C GLU A 152 -15.67 2.44 -2.53
N GLY A 153 -15.44 3.73 -2.30
CA GLY A 153 -16.41 4.67 -1.74
C GLY A 153 -15.94 5.30 -0.44
N ASP A 154 -16.91 5.85 0.27
CA ASP A 154 -16.69 6.64 1.47
C ASP A 154 -16.01 5.89 2.60
N GLU A 155 -15.09 6.58 3.23
CA GLU A 155 -14.52 6.26 4.54
C GLU A 155 -15.30 7.00 5.60
N LEU A 156 -15.81 6.27 6.58
CA LEU A 156 -16.62 6.85 7.65
C LEU A 156 -15.81 6.92 8.95
N ASP A 157 -16.00 8.00 9.70
CA ASP A 157 -15.47 8.13 11.05
C ASP A 157 -16.31 7.33 12.07
N ALA A 158 -15.94 7.42 13.36
CA ALA A 158 -16.66 6.71 14.43
C ALA A 158 -18.12 7.20 14.64
N ALA A 159 -18.44 8.40 14.14
CA ALA A 159 -19.79 8.96 14.16
C ALA A 159 -20.59 8.63 12.87
N GLY A 160 -20.01 7.85 11.95
CA GLY A 160 -20.61 7.51 10.67
C GLY A 160 -20.58 8.63 9.64
N GLN A 161 -19.77 9.68 9.84
CA GLN A 161 -19.64 10.77 8.90
C GLN A 161 -18.53 10.50 7.89
N PRO A 162 -18.77 10.73 6.60
CA PRO A 162 -17.75 10.53 5.58
C PRO A 162 -16.64 11.58 5.71
N PHE A 163 -15.38 11.16 5.58
CA PHE A 163 -14.21 12.03 5.67
C PHE A 163 -13.15 11.80 4.57
N ALA A 164 -13.33 10.79 3.74
CA ALA A 164 -12.48 10.51 2.59
C ALA A 164 -13.20 9.58 1.61
N VAL A 165 -12.75 9.52 0.36
CA VAL A 165 -13.18 8.51 -0.62
C VAL A 165 -11.96 7.69 -1.05
N LYS A 166 -12.08 6.36 -0.95
CA LYS A 166 -10.95 5.46 -1.23
C LYS A 166 -11.37 4.25 -2.06
N GLN A 167 -10.38 3.73 -2.78
CA GLN A 167 -10.46 2.42 -3.43
C GLN A 167 -9.45 1.48 -2.80
N ARG A 168 -9.82 0.21 -2.63
CA ARG A 168 -9.05 -0.80 -1.91
C ARG A 168 -9.13 -2.15 -2.58
N ILE A 169 -8.01 -2.85 -2.59
CA ILE A 169 -7.91 -4.20 -3.13
C ILE A 169 -7.06 -5.09 -2.23
N ALA A 170 -7.49 -6.34 -2.09
CA ALA A 170 -6.68 -7.44 -1.60
C ALA A 170 -6.74 -8.54 -2.67
N ALA A 171 -5.59 -8.91 -3.21
CA ALA A 171 -5.52 -9.82 -4.35
C ALA A 171 -4.28 -10.72 -4.28
N ILE A 172 -4.35 -11.89 -4.92
CA ILE A 172 -3.27 -12.88 -4.99
C ILE A 172 -2.88 -13.07 -6.45
N LYS A 173 -1.60 -12.88 -6.77
CA LYS A 173 -1.07 -13.05 -8.11
C LYS A 173 -1.17 -14.51 -8.56
N GLN A 174 -1.69 -14.75 -9.75
CA GLN A 174 -1.81 -16.08 -10.36
C GLN A 174 -0.52 -16.51 -11.08
#